data_0f754cebf48686048ea524a61ff0b871
#
_entry.id   0f754cebf48686048ea524a61ff0b871
#
_cell.length_a   1.000
_cell.length_b   1.000
_cell.length_c   1.000
_cell.angle_alpha   90.00
_cell.angle_beta   90.00
_cell.angle_gamma   90.00
#
_symmetry.space_group_name_H-M   'P 1'
#
loop_
_entity.id
_entity.type
_entity.pdbx_description
1 polymer ?
#
loop_
_entity_poly.entity_id
_entity_poly.type
_entity_poly.pdbx_seq_one_letter_code
_entity_poly.pdbx_strand_id
1 'polypeptide(L)'
;MPILDGIIEQIAEDKGSNFRLWLTSMPSEKFPVSILQNGVKITNEPPKGLRNNILGSYLGIDETIFNECSKPIAVRRLMWGLCFFNALIIERRKFGPLGWNIPYEFSASDLRISQAQLYDFLKNYEQIPFEALKYMVAEANYGGRVTDPMDRRCISMILSDFYSSDVLKDNYKYCESGKYFIPPDGPISQYVDFIRNEMPQSDFTEVFGLHDNADITSAINETNALLGTALSLMPRKAGGAGKTQEEIL
;
A
#
# COMPACT_ATOMS: atom_id res chain seq x y z
N MET A 1 21.45 -7.62 19.09
CA MET A 1 20.51 -6.99 20.02
C MET A 1 21.04 -6.79 21.44
N PRO A 2 21.95 -7.62 22.04
CA PRO A 2 22.45 -7.39 23.40
C PRO A 2 23.11 -6.02 23.61
N ILE A 3 23.80 -5.50 22.59
CA ILE A 3 24.43 -4.16 22.65
C ILE A 3 23.38 -3.05 22.79
N LEU A 4 22.24 -3.21 22.12
CA LEU A 4 21.15 -2.25 22.16
C LEU A 4 20.46 -2.21 23.54
N ASP A 5 20.31 -3.38 24.19
CA ASP A 5 19.79 -3.47 25.56
C ASP A 5 20.67 -2.68 26.53
N GLY A 6 21.98 -2.85 26.49
CA GLY A 6 22.91 -2.10 27.32
C GLY A 6 22.89 -0.58 27.08
N ILE A 7 22.72 -0.15 25.82
CA ILE A 7 22.59 1.27 25.47
C ILE A 7 21.30 1.85 26.07
N ILE A 8 20.19 1.12 25.98
CA ILE A 8 18.89 1.58 26.50
C ILE A 8 18.91 1.68 28.01
N GLU A 9 19.55 0.74 28.72
CA GLU A 9 19.74 0.79 30.16
C GLU A 9 20.53 2.04 30.57
N GLN A 10 21.64 2.35 29.87
CA GLN A 10 22.43 3.56 30.15
C GLN A 10 21.63 4.85 29.88
N ILE A 11 20.83 4.89 28.80
CA ILE A 11 19.97 6.06 28.53
C ILE A 11 18.86 6.21 29.56
N ALA A 12 18.32 5.10 30.09
CA ALA A 12 17.28 5.13 31.11
C ALA A 12 17.78 5.67 32.46
N GLU A 13 19.07 5.54 32.76
CA GLU A 13 19.70 6.09 33.95
C GLU A 13 19.90 7.61 33.87
N ASP A 14 20.03 8.17 32.67
CA ASP A 14 20.24 9.61 32.44
C ASP A 14 18.90 10.38 32.43
N LYS A 15 18.35 10.61 33.63
CA LYS A 15 17.05 11.25 33.85
C LYS A 15 16.98 12.74 33.45
N GLY A 16 18.10 13.37 33.11
CA GLY A 16 18.17 14.78 32.72
C GLY A 16 18.13 15.07 31.22
N SER A 17 18.22 14.06 30.42
CA SER A 17 18.32 14.20 28.95
C SER A 17 16.96 14.35 28.30
N ASN A 18 16.82 15.34 27.38
CA ASN A 18 15.69 15.46 26.46
C ASN A 18 15.81 14.53 25.25
N PHE A 19 16.79 13.64 25.25
CA PHE A 19 17.01 12.68 24.18
C PHE A 19 15.82 11.71 24.04
N ARG A 20 15.48 11.39 22.81
CA ARG A 20 14.45 10.40 22.44
C ARG A 20 15.03 9.44 21.43
N LEU A 21 15.09 8.16 21.79
CA LEU A 21 15.49 7.10 20.88
C LEU A 21 14.27 6.56 20.13
N TRP A 22 14.33 6.61 18.80
CA TRP A 22 13.28 6.05 17.93
C TRP A 22 13.82 4.79 17.29
N LEU A 23 13.09 3.69 17.46
CA LEU A 23 13.42 2.40 16.89
C LEU A 23 12.30 1.97 15.93
N THR A 24 12.69 1.47 14.76
CA THR A 24 11.76 0.88 13.78
C THR A 24 12.14 -0.57 13.53
N SER A 25 11.17 -1.44 13.51
CA SER A 25 11.38 -2.87 13.27
C SER A 25 10.10 -3.49 12.69
N MET A 26 10.28 -4.51 11.87
CA MET A 26 9.20 -5.43 11.55
C MET A 26 8.85 -6.26 12.80
N PRO A 27 7.58 -6.68 12.97
CA PRO A 27 7.19 -7.59 14.03
C PRO A 27 8.05 -8.85 14.01
N SER A 28 8.64 -9.23 15.15
CA SER A 28 9.51 -10.39 15.27
C SER A 28 9.41 -10.97 16.67
N GLU A 29 9.25 -12.29 16.75
CA GLU A 29 9.27 -13.04 18.01
C GLU A 29 10.63 -12.96 18.72
N LYS A 30 11.69 -12.64 17.99
CA LYS A 30 13.07 -12.49 18.50
C LYS A 30 13.40 -11.09 19.00
N PHE A 31 12.41 -10.17 18.98
CA PHE A 31 12.65 -8.81 19.43
C PHE A 31 12.80 -8.80 20.97
N PRO A 32 13.81 -8.09 21.54
CA PRO A 32 14.06 -8.11 22.97
C PRO A 32 12.87 -7.58 23.79
N VAL A 33 12.44 -8.37 24.75
CA VAL A 33 11.29 -8.06 25.61
C VAL A 33 11.58 -6.84 26.49
N SER A 34 12.82 -6.67 26.95
CA SER A 34 13.30 -5.53 27.73
C SER A 34 13.01 -4.18 27.04
N ILE A 35 13.29 -4.11 25.73
CA ILE A 35 13.02 -2.91 24.90
C ILE A 35 11.52 -2.67 24.79
N LEU A 36 10.75 -3.74 24.56
CA LEU A 36 9.29 -3.63 24.44
C LEU A 36 8.63 -3.21 25.75
N GLN A 37 9.14 -3.62 26.88
CA GLN A 37 8.57 -3.26 28.19
C GLN A 37 8.80 -1.79 28.54
N ASN A 38 9.97 -1.26 28.21
CA ASN A 38 10.39 0.10 28.61
C ASN A 38 10.02 1.18 27.57
N GLY A 39 9.62 0.79 26.37
CA GLY A 39 9.31 1.71 25.27
C GLY A 39 7.83 1.97 25.06
N VAL A 40 7.51 3.12 24.45
CA VAL A 40 6.18 3.38 23.88
C VAL A 40 6.07 2.63 22.55
N LYS A 41 5.10 1.75 22.45
CA LYS A 41 4.85 0.94 21.25
C LYS A 41 3.88 1.66 20.34
N ILE A 42 4.32 1.93 19.13
CA ILE A 42 3.49 2.53 18.09
C ILE A 42 3.43 1.54 16.92
N THR A 43 2.24 1.06 16.60
CA THR A 43 2.00 0.27 15.40
C THR A 43 1.63 1.21 14.25
N ASN A 44 2.27 1.02 13.11
CA ASN A 44 1.95 1.75 11.89
C ASN A 44 1.56 0.73 10.82
N GLU A 45 0.27 0.42 10.76
CA GLU A 45 -0.27 -0.45 9.73
C GLU A 45 -0.67 0.39 8.51
N PRO A 46 -0.32 -0.05 7.29
CA PRO A 46 -0.78 0.62 6.08
C PRO A 46 -2.32 0.54 5.99
N PRO A 47 -2.96 1.55 5.42
CA PRO A 47 -4.41 1.53 5.22
C PRO A 47 -4.81 0.33 4.36
N LYS A 48 -5.92 -0.32 4.71
CA LYS A 48 -6.49 -1.44 3.94
C LYS A 48 -7.59 -0.94 3.00
N GLY A 49 -7.65 -1.52 1.81
CA GLY A 49 -8.63 -1.26 0.78
C GLY A 49 -8.24 -0.11 -0.16
N LEU A 50 -8.72 -0.17 -1.40
CA LEU A 50 -8.44 0.82 -2.44
C LEU A 50 -8.79 2.24 -1.99
N ARG A 51 -9.99 2.42 -1.44
CA ARG A 51 -10.49 3.72 -0.99
C ARG A 51 -9.55 4.40 0.00
N ASN A 52 -9.10 3.69 1.04
CA ASN A 52 -8.24 4.26 2.07
C ASN A 52 -6.83 4.53 1.55
N ASN A 53 -6.30 3.67 0.68
CA ASN A 53 -4.99 3.86 0.05
C ASN A 53 -4.99 5.07 -0.89
N ILE A 54 -6.03 5.24 -1.70
CA ILE A 54 -6.18 6.41 -2.58
C ILE A 54 -6.35 7.68 -1.75
N LEU A 55 -7.17 7.64 -0.71
CA LEU A 55 -7.36 8.78 0.19
C LEU A 55 -6.05 9.23 0.82
N GLY A 56 -5.27 8.28 1.35
CA GLY A 56 -3.95 8.56 1.91
C GLY A 56 -2.99 9.19 0.90
N SER A 57 -3.03 8.73 -0.35
CA SER A 57 -2.23 9.30 -1.45
C SER A 57 -2.63 10.74 -1.76
N TYR A 58 -3.94 11.04 -1.80
CA TYR A 58 -4.46 12.37 -2.10
C TYR A 58 -4.20 13.41 -0.99
N LEU A 59 -4.24 13.00 0.27
CA LEU A 59 -3.93 13.88 1.40
C LEU A 59 -2.46 14.33 1.43
N GLY A 60 -1.60 13.65 0.70
CA GLY A 60 -0.17 14.00 0.58
C GLY A 60 0.19 14.80 -0.67
N ILE A 61 -0.77 15.14 -1.55
CA ILE A 61 -0.51 15.88 -2.78
C ILE A 61 -0.47 17.38 -2.49
N ASP A 62 0.52 18.07 -3.05
CA ASP A 62 0.62 19.53 -2.99
C ASP A 62 -0.37 20.17 -3.99
N GLU A 63 -1.20 21.10 -3.51
CA GLU A 63 -2.17 21.82 -4.34
C GLU A 63 -1.53 22.64 -5.46
N THR A 64 -0.27 23.07 -5.29
CA THR A 64 0.47 23.80 -6.33
C THR A 64 0.63 22.97 -7.59
N ILE A 65 0.88 21.66 -7.46
CA ILE A 65 1.00 20.70 -8.57
C ILE A 65 -0.28 20.64 -9.39
N PHE A 66 -1.43 20.69 -8.72
CA PHE A 66 -2.75 20.61 -9.36
C PHE A 66 -3.12 21.86 -10.16
N ASN A 67 -2.63 23.03 -9.74
CA ASN A 67 -3.09 24.33 -10.24
C ASN A 67 -2.12 25.01 -11.19
N GLU A 68 -0.81 24.79 -11.06
CA GLU A 68 0.22 25.55 -11.78
C GLU A 68 0.72 24.89 -13.07
N CYS A 69 0.19 23.75 -13.48
CA CYS A 69 0.62 23.08 -14.71
C CYS A 69 -0.06 23.67 -15.96
N SER A 70 0.67 23.71 -17.06
CA SER A 70 0.13 24.11 -18.38
C SER A 70 -1.00 23.20 -18.90
N LYS A 71 -1.13 21.98 -18.35
CA LYS A 71 -2.11 20.97 -18.75
C LYS A 71 -2.91 20.46 -17.51
N PRO A 72 -3.71 21.29 -16.87
CA PRO A 72 -4.32 20.95 -15.58
C PRO A 72 -5.22 19.71 -15.63
N ILE A 73 -6.02 19.55 -16.68
CA ILE A 73 -6.90 18.37 -16.84
C ILE A 73 -6.08 17.09 -16.95
N ALA A 74 -5.00 17.10 -17.74
CA ALA A 74 -4.15 15.94 -17.90
C ALA A 74 -3.42 15.57 -16.59
N VAL A 75 -2.90 16.57 -15.87
CA VAL A 75 -2.28 16.33 -14.55
C VAL A 75 -3.26 15.66 -13.60
N ARG A 76 -4.46 16.20 -13.48
CA ARG A 76 -5.45 15.69 -12.53
C ARG A 76 -5.89 14.26 -12.84
N ARG A 77 -6.18 13.96 -14.11
CA ARG A 77 -6.60 12.62 -14.54
C ARG A 77 -5.48 11.59 -14.43
N LEU A 78 -4.27 11.93 -14.85
CA LEU A 78 -3.13 11.01 -14.74
C LEU A 78 -2.65 10.85 -13.30
N MET A 79 -2.76 11.90 -12.47
CA MET A 79 -2.48 11.82 -11.05
C MET A 79 -3.49 10.90 -10.34
N TRP A 80 -4.79 11.02 -10.71
CA TRP A 80 -5.81 10.08 -10.24
C TRP A 80 -5.46 8.64 -10.63
N GLY A 81 -5.15 8.41 -11.90
CA GLY A 81 -4.73 7.10 -12.39
C GLY A 81 -3.52 6.54 -11.64
N LEU A 82 -2.51 7.37 -11.38
CA LEU A 82 -1.30 6.96 -10.65
C LEU A 82 -1.60 6.58 -9.19
N CYS A 83 -2.40 7.40 -8.48
CA CYS A 83 -2.80 7.09 -7.10
C CYS A 83 -3.65 5.83 -7.03
N PHE A 84 -4.53 5.64 -8.01
CA PHE A 84 -5.35 4.44 -8.12
C PHE A 84 -4.49 3.21 -8.42
N PHE A 85 -3.59 3.30 -9.39
CA PHE A 85 -2.63 2.25 -9.70
C PHE A 85 -1.82 1.84 -8.47
N ASN A 86 -1.27 2.81 -7.73
CA ASN A 86 -0.52 2.54 -6.49
C ASN A 86 -1.37 1.77 -5.47
N ALA A 87 -2.60 2.21 -5.23
CA ALA A 87 -3.51 1.52 -4.31
C ALA A 87 -3.80 0.09 -4.78
N LEU A 88 -4.03 -0.08 -6.09
CA LEU A 88 -4.35 -1.37 -6.69
C LEU A 88 -3.19 -2.37 -6.55
N ILE A 89 -1.96 -1.98 -6.85
CA ILE A 89 -0.81 -2.88 -6.75
C ILE A 89 -0.48 -3.26 -5.30
N ILE A 90 -0.73 -2.36 -4.34
CA ILE A 90 -0.59 -2.66 -2.91
C ILE A 90 -1.65 -3.67 -2.48
N GLU A 91 -2.92 -3.44 -2.83
CA GLU A 91 -4.04 -4.29 -2.43
C GLU A 91 -4.05 -5.68 -3.11
N ARG A 92 -3.42 -5.82 -4.29
CA ARG A 92 -3.29 -7.15 -4.93
C ARG A 92 -2.60 -8.18 -4.05
N ARG A 93 -1.81 -7.74 -3.08
CA ARG A 93 -1.12 -8.62 -2.12
C ARG A 93 -2.10 -9.48 -1.30
N LYS A 94 -3.33 -9.00 -1.04
CA LYS A 94 -4.35 -9.75 -0.28
C LYS A 94 -4.77 -11.06 -0.95
N PHE A 95 -4.61 -11.15 -2.28
CA PHE A 95 -4.96 -12.35 -3.04
C PHE A 95 -3.84 -13.41 -3.09
N GLY A 96 -2.72 -13.18 -2.40
CA GLY A 96 -1.59 -14.11 -2.40
C GLY A 96 -1.04 -14.35 -3.80
N PRO A 97 -0.77 -15.62 -4.20
CA PRO A 97 -0.21 -15.94 -5.52
C PRO A 97 -1.08 -15.53 -6.72
N LEU A 98 -2.38 -15.33 -6.54
CA LEU A 98 -3.26 -14.79 -7.58
C LEU A 98 -3.00 -13.31 -7.83
N GLY A 99 -2.55 -12.59 -6.81
CA GLY A 99 -2.19 -11.18 -6.93
C GLY A 99 -0.76 -10.98 -7.42
N TRP A 100 0.20 -11.59 -6.71
CA TRP A 100 1.64 -11.53 -7.00
C TRP A 100 2.30 -12.87 -6.69
N ASN A 101 3.19 -13.33 -7.55
CA ASN A 101 3.99 -14.55 -7.31
C ASN A 101 4.88 -14.38 -6.07
N ILE A 102 5.42 -13.19 -5.88
CA ILE A 102 6.24 -12.81 -4.72
C ILE A 102 5.56 -11.65 -3.98
N PRO A 103 5.43 -11.68 -2.65
CA PRO A 103 4.85 -10.59 -1.88
C PRO A 103 5.80 -9.38 -1.86
N TYR A 104 5.59 -8.41 -2.76
CA TYR A 104 6.35 -7.17 -2.82
C TYR A 104 5.81 -6.15 -1.82
N GLU A 105 6.72 -5.29 -1.32
CA GLU A 105 6.38 -4.12 -0.53
C GLU A 105 6.67 -2.86 -1.33
N PHE A 106 5.61 -2.24 -1.83
CA PHE A 106 5.68 -0.95 -2.49
C PHE A 106 5.63 0.16 -1.45
N SER A 107 6.45 1.20 -1.65
CA SER A 107 6.61 2.28 -0.67
C SER A 107 5.94 3.57 -1.14
N ALA A 108 5.60 4.43 -0.16
CA ALA A 108 5.13 5.79 -0.46
C ALA A 108 6.16 6.62 -1.24
N SER A 109 7.44 6.26 -1.18
CA SER A 109 8.49 6.92 -1.95
C SER A 109 8.37 6.64 -3.44
N ASP A 110 7.99 5.40 -3.82
CA ASP A 110 7.81 5.01 -5.22
C ASP A 110 6.69 5.84 -5.86
N LEU A 111 5.57 6.04 -5.12
CA LEU A 111 4.48 6.91 -5.55
C LEU A 111 4.95 8.37 -5.68
N ARG A 112 5.60 8.92 -4.67
CA ARG A 112 6.05 10.33 -4.65
C ARG A 112 7.00 10.65 -5.79
N ILE A 113 7.96 9.78 -6.07
CA ILE A 113 8.88 9.93 -7.20
C ILE A 113 8.10 9.91 -8.51
N SER A 114 7.17 8.96 -8.67
CA SER A 114 6.34 8.85 -9.87
C SER A 114 5.43 10.07 -10.09
N GLN A 115 4.89 10.66 -9.01
CA GLN A 115 4.11 11.90 -9.06
C GLN A 115 4.96 13.10 -9.50
N ALA A 116 6.17 13.25 -8.95
CA ALA A 116 7.09 14.31 -9.34
C ALA A 116 7.50 14.17 -10.81
N GLN A 117 7.83 12.95 -11.26
CA GLN A 117 8.18 12.69 -12.66
C GLN A 117 7.00 12.97 -13.59
N LEU A 118 5.77 12.56 -13.24
CA LEU A 118 4.58 12.88 -14.02
C LEU A 118 4.43 14.37 -14.22
N TYR A 119 4.57 15.15 -13.15
CA TYR A 119 4.49 16.60 -13.22
C TYR A 119 5.57 17.20 -14.13
N ASP A 120 6.83 16.77 -13.97
CA ASP A 120 7.95 17.24 -14.77
C ASP A 120 7.77 16.93 -16.26
N PHE A 121 7.30 15.73 -16.60
CA PHE A 121 7.05 15.36 -17.99
C PHE A 121 5.90 16.20 -18.59
N LEU A 122 4.82 16.42 -17.86
CA LEU A 122 3.69 17.22 -18.33
C LEU A 122 4.06 18.70 -18.51
N LYS A 123 4.98 19.19 -17.69
CA LYS A 123 5.49 20.57 -17.78
C LYS A 123 6.45 20.77 -18.97
N ASN A 124 7.33 19.82 -19.20
CA ASN A 124 8.45 19.99 -20.15
C ASN A 124 8.13 19.53 -21.57
N TYR A 125 7.17 18.64 -21.76
CA TYR A 125 6.83 18.11 -23.09
C TYR A 125 5.48 18.64 -23.57
N GLU A 126 5.41 19.07 -24.82
CA GLU A 126 4.15 19.53 -25.44
C GLU A 126 3.15 18.39 -25.60
N GLN A 127 3.62 17.26 -26.11
CA GLN A 127 2.86 16.03 -26.20
C GLN A 127 3.19 15.11 -25.01
N ILE A 128 2.19 14.45 -24.46
CA ILE A 128 2.38 13.55 -23.31
C ILE A 128 3.09 12.28 -23.76
N PRO A 129 4.33 12.01 -23.31
CA PRO A 129 5.08 10.84 -23.73
C PRO A 129 4.67 9.61 -22.90
N PHE A 130 3.51 9.03 -23.19
CA PHE A 130 2.95 7.92 -22.41
C PHE A 130 3.88 6.71 -22.29
N GLU A 131 4.61 6.36 -23.35
CA GLU A 131 5.54 5.23 -23.30
C GLU A 131 6.71 5.48 -22.33
N ALA A 132 7.25 6.69 -22.32
CA ALA A 132 8.31 7.06 -21.36
C ALA A 132 7.77 7.08 -19.93
N LEU A 133 6.56 7.61 -19.70
CA LEU A 133 5.92 7.61 -18.38
C LEU A 133 5.65 6.19 -17.88
N LYS A 134 5.14 5.30 -18.74
CA LYS A 134 4.93 3.89 -18.39
C LYS A 134 6.24 3.22 -18.01
N TYR A 135 7.29 3.41 -18.82
CA TYR A 135 8.59 2.83 -18.54
C TYR A 135 9.16 3.31 -17.18
N MET A 136 9.12 4.62 -16.93
CA MET A 136 9.62 5.20 -15.69
C MET A 136 8.89 4.66 -14.46
N VAL A 137 7.57 4.56 -14.51
CA VAL A 137 6.78 4.08 -13.39
C VAL A 137 6.88 2.55 -13.24
N ALA A 138 6.59 1.79 -14.30
CA ALA A 138 6.48 0.33 -14.21
C ALA A 138 7.84 -0.37 -14.13
N GLU A 139 8.86 0.11 -14.84
CA GLU A 139 10.15 -0.58 -14.90
C GLU A 139 11.19 0.02 -13.95
N ALA A 140 11.27 1.35 -13.83
CA ALA A 140 12.28 1.99 -13.00
C ALA A 140 11.83 2.11 -11.54
N ASN A 141 10.69 2.75 -11.27
CA ASN A 141 10.28 3.06 -9.90
C ASN A 141 9.74 1.81 -9.18
N TYR A 142 8.63 1.25 -9.66
CA TYR A 142 8.02 0.07 -9.04
C TYR A 142 8.70 -1.22 -9.47
N GLY A 143 9.08 -1.34 -10.74
CA GLY A 143 9.73 -2.53 -11.31
C GLY A 143 11.09 -2.84 -10.73
N GLY A 144 11.78 -1.85 -10.19
CA GLY A 144 13.05 -2.06 -9.47
C GLY A 144 12.95 -2.99 -8.25
N ARG A 145 11.74 -3.14 -7.68
CA ARG A 145 11.45 -4.07 -6.58
C ARG A 145 10.90 -5.40 -7.04
N VAL A 146 10.40 -5.46 -8.27
CA VAL A 146 9.75 -6.66 -8.82
C VAL A 146 10.79 -7.54 -9.48
N THR A 147 11.08 -8.66 -8.84
CA THR A 147 12.13 -9.60 -9.27
C THR A 147 11.61 -10.70 -10.20
N ASP A 148 10.34 -11.07 -10.08
CA ASP A 148 9.73 -12.07 -10.95
C ASP A 148 9.38 -11.48 -12.32
N PRO A 149 9.76 -12.14 -13.45
CA PRO A 149 9.49 -11.63 -14.79
C PRO A 149 8.00 -11.55 -15.16
N MET A 150 7.17 -12.46 -14.62
CA MET A 150 5.72 -12.46 -14.88
C MET A 150 5.04 -11.33 -14.13
N ASP A 151 5.43 -11.11 -12.87
CA ASP A 151 4.93 -10.00 -12.07
C ASP A 151 5.35 -8.65 -12.68
N ARG A 152 6.57 -8.54 -13.23
CA ARG A 152 7.02 -7.33 -13.94
C ARG A 152 6.17 -7.05 -15.17
N ARG A 153 5.84 -8.08 -15.94
CA ARG A 153 4.92 -7.94 -17.07
C ARG A 153 3.53 -7.54 -16.60
N CYS A 154 3.05 -8.14 -15.51
CA CYS A 154 1.75 -7.84 -14.92
C CYS A 154 1.64 -6.37 -14.49
N ILE A 155 2.65 -5.83 -13.79
CA ILE A 155 2.63 -4.43 -13.35
C ILE A 155 2.61 -3.45 -14.53
N SER A 156 3.37 -3.74 -15.59
CA SER A 156 3.39 -2.94 -16.82
C SER A 156 2.04 -2.96 -17.54
N MET A 157 1.38 -4.12 -17.60
CA MET A 157 0.04 -4.25 -18.18
C MET A 157 -1.00 -3.49 -17.38
N ILE A 158 -1.01 -3.64 -16.06
CA ILE A 158 -1.92 -2.90 -15.18
C ILE A 158 -1.74 -1.39 -15.37
N LEU A 159 -0.50 -0.89 -15.37
CA LEU A 159 -0.24 0.54 -15.55
C LEU A 159 -0.75 1.08 -16.88
N SER A 160 -0.80 0.25 -17.93
CA SER A 160 -1.28 0.67 -19.23
C SER A 160 -2.75 1.12 -19.23
N ASP A 161 -3.57 0.60 -18.33
CA ASP A 161 -4.96 1.01 -18.16
C ASP A 161 -5.08 2.39 -17.47
N PHE A 162 -4.05 2.80 -16.73
CA PHE A 162 -4.01 4.07 -16.01
C PHE A 162 -3.21 5.15 -16.74
N TYR A 163 -2.28 4.77 -17.61
CA TYR A 163 -1.43 5.68 -18.39
C TYR A 163 -1.64 5.46 -19.89
N SER A 164 -2.78 5.91 -20.39
CA SER A 164 -3.12 5.88 -21.82
C SER A 164 -3.79 7.19 -22.24
N SER A 165 -3.86 7.42 -23.55
CA SER A 165 -4.62 8.56 -24.10
C SER A 165 -6.11 8.48 -23.78
N ASP A 166 -6.62 7.27 -23.54
CA ASP A 166 -8.03 7.03 -23.24
C ASP A 166 -8.41 7.55 -21.86
N VAL A 167 -7.49 7.54 -20.91
CA VAL A 167 -7.67 8.12 -19.57
C VAL A 167 -7.98 9.62 -19.62
N LEU A 168 -7.56 10.30 -20.68
CA LEU A 168 -7.84 11.72 -20.89
C LEU A 168 -9.24 12.00 -21.43
N LYS A 169 -10.00 10.97 -21.83
CA LYS A 169 -11.38 11.09 -22.29
C LYS A 169 -12.32 11.26 -21.10
N ASP A 170 -13.44 11.93 -21.35
CA ASP A 170 -14.47 12.08 -20.33
C ASP A 170 -15.13 10.73 -20.04
N ASN A 171 -15.51 10.53 -18.77
CA ASN A 171 -16.18 9.32 -18.29
C ASN A 171 -15.40 8.02 -18.53
N TYR A 172 -14.08 8.08 -18.53
CA TYR A 172 -13.25 6.87 -18.60
C TYR A 172 -13.49 5.97 -17.39
N LYS A 173 -13.69 4.68 -17.66
CA LYS A 173 -13.97 3.64 -16.66
C LYS A 173 -12.81 2.67 -16.63
N TYR A 174 -12.38 2.30 -15.42
CA TYR A 174 -11.30 1.32 -15.22
C TYR A 174 -11.78 -0.13 -15.24
N CYS A 175 -13.09 -0.36 -15.24
CA CYS A 175 -13.70 -1.69 -15.29
C CYS A 175 -15.01 -1.66 -16.06
N GLU A 176 -15.43 -2.81 -16.59
CA GLU A 176 -16.64 -2.95 -17.41
C GLU A 176 -17.91 -2.62 -16.63
N SER A 177 -17.96 -2.98 -15.34
CA SER A 177 -19.09 -2.65 -14.47
C SER A 177 -19.30 -1.14 -14.26
N GLY A 178 -18.26 -0.34 -14.55
CA GLY A 178 -18.30 1.10 -14.36
C GLY A 178 -18.34 1.56 -12.91
N LYS A 179 -18.04 0.68 -11.94
CA LYS A 179 -17.98 1.03 -10.51
C LYS A 179 -16.78 1.92 -10.18
N TYR A 180 -15.72 1.82 -10.98
CA TYR A 180 -14.52 2.62 -10.84
C TYR A 180 -14.30 3.46 -12.10
N PHE A 181 -14.29 4.75 -11.92
CA PHE A 181 -14.17 5.72 -13.00
C PHE A 181 -13.37 6.95 -12.55
N ILE A 182 -13.01 7.80 -13.48
CA ILE A 182 -12.34 9.06 -13.18
C ILE A 182 -13.39 10.07 -12.70
N PRO A 183 -13.22 10.67 -11.51
CA PRO A 183 -14.12 11.70 -11.03
C PRO A 183 -14.11 12.94 -11.94
N PRO A 184 -15.17 13.76 -11.89
CA PRO A 184 -15.21 15.03 -12.59
C PRO A 184 -14.04 15.93 -12.22
N ASP A 185 -13.57 16.73 -13.18
CA ASP A 185 -12.45 17.64 -12.97
C ASP A 185 -12.79 18.72 -11.93
N GLY A 186 -11.89 18.92 -10.98
CA GLY A 186 -12.10 19.85 -9.88
C GLY A 186 -10.88 20.03 -8.96
N PRO A 187 -11.02 20.74 -7.86
CA PRO A 187 -9.97 20.90 -6.84
C PRO A 187 -9.74 19.59 -6.07
N ILE A 188 -8.62 19.49 -5.36
CA ILE A 188 -8.27 18.30 -4.55
C ILE A 188 -9.38 17.94 -3.56
N SER A 189 -10.03 18.93 -2.94
CA SER A 189 -11.13 18.70 -2.00
C SER A 189 -12.27 17.88 -2.61
N GLN A 190 -12.63 18.15 -3.86
CA GLN A 190 -13.67 17.41 -4.57
C GLN A 190 -13.28 15.95 -4.81
N TYR A 191 -12.01 15.68 -5.14
CA TYR A 191 -11.49 14.30 -5.25
C TYR A 191 -11.53 13.59 -3.90
N VAL A 192 -11.16 14.27 -2.83
CA VAL A 192 -11.23 13.70 -1.47
C VAL A 192 -12.68 13.38 -1.06
N ASP A 193 -13.63 14.27 -1.37
CA ASP A 193 -15.05 14.05 -1.10
C ASP A 193 -15.62 12.91 -1.95
N PHE A 194 -15.23 12.82 -3.22
CA PHE A 194 -15.57 11.69 -4.09
C PHE A 194 -15.05 10.34 -3.52
N ILE A 195 -13.78 10.29 -3.09
CA ILE A 195 -13.20 9.09 -2.49
C ILE A 195 -13.99 8.69 -1.23
N ARG A 196 -14.37 9.64 -0.40
CA ARG A 196 -15.07 9.39 0.86
C ARG A 196 -16.52 8.93 0.70
N ASN A 197 -17.20 9.45 -0.30
CA ASN A 197 -18.65 9.32 -0.40
C ASN A 197 -19.11 8.39 -1.54
N GLU A 198 -18.41 8.40 -2.67
CA GLU A 198 -18.84 7.70 -3.89
C GLU A 198 -18.06 6.43 -4.20
N MET A 199 -16.80 6.33 -3.76
CA MET A 199 -16.05 5.10 -3.98
C MET A 199 -16.60 3.93 -3.17
N PRO A 200 -16.62 2.71 -3.73
CA PRO A 200 -17.08 1.52 -3.04
C PRO A 200 -16.34 1.31 -1.72
N GLN A 201 -17.07 0.85 -0.69
CA GLN A 201 -16.46 0.49 0.61
C GLN A 201 -15.70 -0.84 0.54
N SER A 202 -16.22 -1.77 -0.26
CA SER A 202 -15.59 -3.06 -0.51
C SER A 202 -14.97 -3.06 -1.90
N ASP A 203 -13.77 -3.61 -2.00
CA ASP A 203 -13.07 -3.72 -3.28
C ASP A 203 -13.67 -4.85 -4.11
N PHE A 204 -13.89 -4.61 -5.40
CA PHE A 204 -14.37 -5.62 -6.34
C PHE A 204 -13.18 -6.25 -7.08
N THR A 205 -13.19 -7.58 -7.24
CA THR A 205 -12.13 -8.34 -7.93
C THR A 205 -11.89 -7.91 -9.36
N GLU A 206 -12.94 -7.45 -10.03
CA GLU A 206 -12.91 -6.99 -11.42
C GLU A 206 -11.82 -5.91 -11.66
N VAL A 207 -11.70 -4.92 -10.76
CA VAL A 207 -10.70 -3.83 -10.93
C VAL A 207 -9.27 -4.32 -10.83
N PHE A 208 -9.05 -5.45 -10.16
CA PHE A 208 -7.74 -6.11 -10.07
C PHE A 208 -7.44 -6.99 -11.30
N GLY A 209 -8.37 -7.11 -12.26
CA GLY A 209 -8.25 -8.04 -13.35
C GLY A 209 -8.29 -9.51 -12.91
N LEU A 210 -9.00 -9.80 -11.81
CA LEU A 210 -9.12 -11.13 -11.21
C LEU A 210 -10.57 -11.62 -11.32
N HIS A 211 -10.72 -12.94 -11.40
CA HIS A 211 -12.03 -13.57 -11.34
C HIS A 211 -12.62 -13.47 -9.93
N ASP A 212 -13.95 -13.45 -9.82
CA ASP A 212 -14.67 -13.32 -8.53
C ASP A 212 -14.26 -14.38 -7.49
N ASN A 213 -13.83 -15.56 -7.93
CA ASN A 213 -13.31 -16.58 -7.04
C ASN A 213 -12.06 -16.15 -6.24
N ALA A 214 -11.38 -15.10 -6.65
CA ALA A 214 -10.25 -14.55 -5.90
C ALA A 214 -10.67 -13.98 -4.54
N ASP A 215 -11.93 -13.52 -4.41
CA ASP A 215 -12.47 -13.07 -3.12
C ASP A 215 -12.56 -14.21 -2.10
N ILE A 216 -12.85 -15.41 -2.54
CA ILE A 216 -12.87 -16.60 -1.67
C ILE A 216 -11.47 -16.85 -1.10
N THR A 217 -10.43 -16.78 -1.93
CA THR A 217 -9.04 -16.95 -1.49
C THR A 217 -8.63 -15.85 -0.50
N SER A 218 -9.01 -14.61 -0.79
CA SER A 218 -8.75 -13.47 0.11
C SER A 218 -9.46 -13.65 1.45
N ALA A 219 -10.73 -14.03 1.46
CA ALA A 219 -11.50 -14.28 2.67
C ALA A 219 -10.94 -15.43 3.52
N ILE A 220 -10.48 -16.50 2.88
CA ILE A 220 -9.82 -17.64 3.57
C ILE A 220 -8.52 -17.17 4.23
N ASN A 221 -7.69 -16.42 3.50
CA ASN A 221 -6.42 -15.90 4.03
C ASN A 221 -6.64 -14.95 5.21
N GLU A 222 -7.62 -14.05 5.12
CA GLU A 222 -7.97 -13.13 6.19
C GLU A 222 -8.50 -13.87 7.42
N THR A 223 -9.38 -14.85 7.22
CA THR A 223 -9.92 -15.68 8.30
C THR A 223 -8.81 -16.45 9.00
N ASN A 224 -7.90 -17.06 8.24
CA ASN A 224 -6.77 -17.78 8.81
C ASN A 224 -5.83 -16.87 9.59
N ALA A 225 -5.59 -15.65 9.13
CA ALA A 225 -4.80 -14.65 9.85
C ALA A 225 -5.47 -14.24 11.16
N LEU A 226 -6.78 -14.01 11.15
CA LEU A 226 -7.56 -13.67 12.35
C LEU A 226 -7.55 -14.83 13.37
N LEU A 227 -7.77 -16.06 12.92
CA LEU A 227 -7.71 -17.24 13.76
C LEU A 227 -6.31 -17.43 14.37
N GLY A 228 -5.26 -17.28 13.56
CA GLY A 228 -3.88 -17.35 14.04
C GLY A 228 -3.59 -16.31 15.11
N THR A 229 -4.06 -15.07 14.91
CA THR A 229 -3.94 -14.01 15.90
C THR A 229 -4.70 -14.34 17.19
N ALA A 230 -5.93 -14.79 17.08
CA ALA A 230 -6.75 -15.18 18.24
C ALA A 230 -6.09 -16.33 19.03
N LEU A 231 -5.55 -17.33 18.35
CA LEU A 231 -4.81 -18.43 18.99
C LEU A 231 -3.53 -17.95 19.69
N SER A 232 -2.83 -16.99 19.11
CA SER A 232 -1.61 -16.43 19.71
C SER A 232 -1.89 -15.62 20.99
N LEU A 233 -3.08 -15.03 21.09
CA LEU A 233 -3.52 -14.26 22.27
C LEU A 233 -4.10 -15.16 23.38
N MET A 234 -4.38 -16.43 23.10
CA MET A 234 -4.83 -17.33 24.15
C MET A 234 -3.74 -17.50 25.21
N PRO A 235 -4.07 -17.36 26.50
CA PRO A 235 -3.11 -17.58 27.58
C PRO A 235 -2.62 -19.03 27.49
N ARG A 236 -1.33 -19.21 27.29
CA ARG A 236 -0.70 -20.54 27.43
C ARG A 236 -1.00 -21.00 28.85
N LYS A 237 -1.78 -22.05 29.04
CA LYS A 237 -1.93 -22.69 30.33
C LYS A 237 -0.52 -23.01 30.81
N ALA A 238 -0.08 -22.34 31.87
CA ALA A 238 1.16 -22.72 32.56
C ALA A 238 1.04 -24.21 32.84
N GLY A 239 1.96 -25.02 32.39
CA GLY A 239 1.88 -26.48 32.41
C GLY A 239 1.61 -26.97 33.83
N GLY A 240 0.34 -27.17 34.13
CA GLY A 240 -0.06 -28.07 35.17
C GLY A 240 0.40 -29.48 34.72
N ALA A 241 1.05 -30.21 35.59
CA ALA A 241 1.54 -31.56 35.36
C ALA A 241 0.48 -32.39 34.62
N GLY A 242 0.55 -32.40 33.29
CA GLY A 242 -0.22 -33.27 32.46
C GLY A 242 0.28 -34.68 32.73
N LYS A 243 -0.62 -35.56 33.12
CA LYS A 243 -0.34 -36.99 33.15
C LYS A 243 0.34 -37.37 31.86
N THR A 244 1.47 -38.01 31.96
CA THR A 244 2.22 -38.57 30.84
C THR A 244 1.31 -39.52 30.08
N GLN A 245 1.46 -39.64 28.75
CA GLN A 245 0.69 -40.54 27.90
C GLN A 245 0.69 -42.01 28.39
N GLU A 246 1.64 -42.37 29.25
CA GLU A 246 1.75 -43.68 29.89
C GLU A 246 0.79 -43.89 31.08
N GLU A 247 0.15 -42.85 31.63
CA GLU A 247 -0.83 -42.96 32.70
C GLU A 247 -2.28 -43.03 32.21
N ILE A 248 -2.51 -43.00 30.90
CA ILE A 248 -3.85 -43.03 30.26
C ILE A 248 -4.10 -44.37 29.56
N LEU A 249 -3.15 -45.28 29.54
CA LEU A 249 -3.29 -46.69 29.14
C LEU A 249 -3.34 -47.54 30.40
#